data_c0325bdc80e4605f4931fdb3bbaad91b
#
_entry.id   c0325bdc80e4605f4931fdb3bbaad91b
#
_cell.length_a   1.000
_cell.length_b   1.000
_cell.length_c   1.000
_cell.angle_alpha   90.00
_cell.angle_beta   90.00
_cell.angle_gamma   90.00
#
_symmetry.space_group_name_H-M   'P 1'
#
loop_
_entity.id
_entity.type
_entity.pdbx_description
1 polymer ?
#
loop_
_entity_poly.entity_id
_entity_poly.type
_entity_poly.pdbx_seq_one_letter_code
_entity_poly.pdbx_strand_id
1 'polypeptide(L)'
;MSNYTNQDLSRIKKLLNWYNMIPNVVWSVLNLVPISIYCYNRVDHRSLYIFIAISVIPGFFPNSFYDRIQIGKTTRIYERLGVGVVNKLAQNGTIINRVIKKRFPGYKTILHERSSIHKLLQQTYLFEKFHFIMFVFFILVTFYAFSQGNFSGRSLFP
;
A
#
# COMPACT_ATOMS: atom_id res chain seq x y z
N MET A 1 4.53 33.61 12.48
CA MET A 1 4.76 32.22 12.95
C MET A 1 3.62 31.90 13.91
N SER A 2 2.72 30.97 13.53
CA SER A 2 1.64 30.56 14.45
C SER A 2 2.26 29.69 15.56
N ASN A 3 2.26 30.20 16.77
CA ASN A 3 2.73 29.48 17.95
C ASN A 3 1.65 28.49 18.38
N TYR A 4 1.69 27.27 17.82
CA TYR A 4 0.85 26.17 18.31
C TYR A 4 1.39 25.68 19.66
N THR A 5 0.50 25.48 20.62
CA THR A 5 0.84 24.86 21.90
C THR A 5 1.13 23.36 21.71
N ASN A 6 1.82 22.74 22.66
CA ASN A 6 2.06 21.29 22.63
C ASN A 6 0.75 20.47 22.58
N GLN A 7 -0.32 20.99 23.19
CA GLN A 7 -1.64 20.38 23.11
C GLN A 7 -2.24 20.44 21.69
N ASP A 8 -2.08 21.58 21.01
CA ASP A 8 -2.55 21.73 19.63
C ASP A 8 -1.80 20.79 18.69
N LEU A 9 -0.48 20.68 18.84
CA LEU A 9 0.33 19.75 18.06
C LEU A 9 -0.08 18.28 18.28
N SER A 10 -0.41 17.91 19.51
CA SER A 10 -0.93 16.57 19.81
C SER A 10 -2.29 16.29 19.14
N ARG A 11 -3.20 17.25 19.19
CA ARG A 11 -4.51 17.18 18.51
C ARG A 11 -4.36 17.07 17.00
N ILE A 12 -3.48 17.89 16.40
CA ILE A 12 -3.20 17.85 14.96
C ILE A 12 -2.65 16.48 14.56
N LYS A 13 -1.69 15.91 15.30
CA LYS A 13 -1.13 14.58 15.04
C LYS A 13 -2.20 13.48 15.11
N LYS A 14 -3.06 13.52 16.12
CA LYS A 14 -4.19 12.55 16.22
C LYS A 14 -5.12 12.66 15.02
N LEU A 15 -5.51 13.86 14.64
CA LEU A 15 -6.37 14.09 13.48
C LEU A 15 -5.72 13.64 12.17
N LEU A 16 -4.45 13.94 11.98
CA LEU A 16 -3.68 13.49 10.82
C LEU A 16 -3.63 11.96 10.72
N ASN A 17 -3.40 11.28 11.84
CA ASN A 17 -3.42 9.82 11.88
C ASN A 17 -4.78 9.25 11.50
N TRP A 18 -5.88 9.82 12.01
CA TRP A 18 -7.23 9.42 11.65
C TRP A 18 -7.51 9.60 10.15
N TYR A 19 -7.21 10.76 9.59
CA TYR A 19 -7.41 11.01 8.16
C TYR A 19 -6.54 10.10 7.29
N ASN A 20 -5.31 9.80 7.72
CA ASN A 20 -4.44 8.87 7.02
C ASN A 20 -4.91 7.40 7.07
N MET A 21 -5.68 7.03 8.08
CA MET A 21 -6.25 5.69 8.19
C MET A 21 -7.35 5.43 7.13
N ILE A 22 -8.10 6.47 6.76
CA ILE A 22 -9.21 6.33 5.79
C ILE A 22 -8.75 5.75 4.45
N PRO A 23 -7.75 6.33 3.74
CA PRO A 23 -7.26 5.74 2.50
C PRO A 23 -6.75 4.30 2.67
N ASN A 24 -6.06 4.03 3.77
CA ASN A 24 -5.54 2.69 4.03
C ASN A 24 -6.68 1.65 4.16
N VAL A 25 -7.73 1.98 4.92
CA VAL A 25 -8.90 1.10 5.07
C VAL A 25 -9.60 0.92 3.74
N VAL A 26 -9.86 2.01 3.00
CA VAL A 26 -10.53 1.94 1.69
C VAL A 26 -9.75 1.05 0.72
N TRP A 27 -8.45 1.29 0.56
CA TRP A 27 -7.62 0.49 -0.34
C TRP A 27 -7.50 -0.97 0.11
N SER A 28 -7.40 -1.22 1.43
CA SER A 28 -7.36 -2.58 1.96
C SER A 28 -8.67 -3.32 1.68
N VAL A 29 -9.81 -2.71 1.92
CA VAL A 29 -11.13 -3.31 1.66
C VAL A 29 -11.29 -3.60 0.17
N LEU A 30 -11.00 -2.63 -0.71
CA LEU A 30 -11.14 -2.80 -2.16
C LEU A 30 -10.27 -3.90 -2.73
N ASN A 31 -9.09 -4.13 -2.18
CA ASN A 31 -8.19 -5.17 -2.68
C ASN A 31 -8.41 -6.53 -2.00
N LEU A 32 -8.52 -6.53 -0.66
CA LEU A 32 -8.53 -7.79 0.09
C LEU A 32 -9.90 -8.49 0.07
N VAL A 33 -11.01 -7.75 0.10
CA VAL A 33 -12.33 -8.37 0.18
C VAL A 33 -12.64 -9.19 -1.07
N PRO A 34 -12.49 -8.68 -2.31
CA PRO A 34 -12.79 -9.47 -3.50
C PRO A 34 -11.91 -10.72 -3.62
N ILE A 35 -10.59 -10.59 -3.35
CA ILE A 35 -9.69 -11.72 -3.45
C ILE A 35 -9.94 -12.75 -2.35
N SER A 36 -10.31 -12.31 -1.13
CA SER A 36 -10.65 -13.22 -0.04
C SER A 36 -11.90 -14.03 -0.35
N ILE A 37 -12.92 -13.39 -0.92
CA ILE A 37 -14.15 -14.07 -1.36
C ILE A 37 -13.83 -15.09 -2.46
N TYR A 38 -13.00 -14.70 -3.44
CA TYR A 38 -12.56 -15.60 -4.48
C TYR A 38 -11.79 -16.80 -3.92
N CYS A 39 -10.80 -16.56 -3.08
CA CYS A 39 -9.98 -17.61 -2.46
C CYS A 39 -10.85 -18.58 -1.64
N TYR A 40 -11.78 -18.06 -0.86
CA TYR A 40 -12.68 -18.88 -0.04
C TYR A 40 -13.56 -19.80 -0.87
N ASN A 41 -14.08 -19.30 -2.00
CA ASN A 41 -15.04 -20.05 -2.82
C ASN A 41 -14.42 -20.92 -3.92
N ARG A 42 -13.20 -20.60 -4.37
CA ARG A 42 -12.62 -21.18 -5.60
C ARG A 42 -11.23 -21.77 -5.45
N VAL A 43 -10.51 -21.45 -4.38
CA VAL A 43 -9.15 -21.97 -4.19
C VAL A 43 -9.18 -23.06 -3.13
N ASP A 44 -8.60 -24.21 -3.43
CA ASP A 44 -8.48 -25.28 -2.44
C ASP A 44 -7.52 -24.86 -1.31
N HIS A 45 -7.77 -25.34 -0.11
CA HIS A 45 -7.03 -24.94 1.09
C HIS A 45 -5.53 -25.23 0.98
N ARG A 46 -5.15 -26.33 0.33
CA ARG A 46 -3.74 -26.70 0.17
C ARG A 46 -3.01 -25.68 -0.71
N SER A 47 -3.56 -25.37 -1.87
CA SER A 47 -3.03 -24.34 -2.76
C SER A 47 -2.98 -22.98 -2.10
N LEU A 48 -4.01 -22.61 -1.32
CA LEU A 48 -4.05 -21.34 -0.61
C LEU A 48 -2.89 -21.21 0.41
N TYR A 49 -2.63 -22.25 1.20
CA TYR A 49 -1.50 -22.24 2.13
C TYR A 49 -0.15 -22.15 1.43
N ILE A 50 0.01 -22.84 0.29
CA ILE A 50 1.22 -22.76 -0.53
C ILE A 50 1.40 -21.33 -1.06
N PHE A 51 0.34 -20.69 -1.57
CA PHE A 51 0.40 -19.33 -2.09
C PHE A 51 0.78 -18.34 -1.00
N ILE A 52 0.20 -18.45 0.19
CA ILE A 52 0.57 -17.62 1.34
C ILE A 52 2.04 -17.83 1.69
N ALA A 53 2.50 -19.08 1.80
CA ALA A 53 3.89 -19.40 2.15
C ALA A 53 4.89 -18.79 1.15
N ILE A 54 4.65 -18.96 -0.16
CA ILE A 54 5.48 -18.40 -1.22
C ILE A 54 5.45 -16.87 -1.19
N SER A 55 4.28 -16.28 -0.97
CA SER A 55 4.12 -14.83 -0.97
C SER A 55 4.86 -14.12 0.15
N VAL A 56 5.08 -14.78 1.28
CA VAL A 56 5.79 -14.21 2.43
C VAL A 56 7.31 -14.18 2.21
N ILE A 57 7.86 -15.01 1.32
CA ILE A 57 9.31 -15.10 1.06
C ILE A 57 9.94 -13.72 0.78
N PRO A 58 9.40 -12.87 -0.10
CA PRO A 58 9.95 -11.54 -0.34
C PRO A 58 10.07 -10.65 0.91
N GLY A 59 9.25 -10.85 1.91
CA GLY A 59 9.32 -10.09 3.17
C GLY A 59 10.68 -10.19 3.88
N PHE A 60 11.40 -11.29 3.66
CA PHE A 60 12.73 -11.54 4.22
C PHE A 60 13.87 -10.95 3.39
N PHE A 61 13.59 -10.41 2.21
CA PHE A 61 14.63 -9.83 1.36
C PHE A 61 15.21 -8.56 1.99
N PRO A 62 16.53 -8.33 1.81
CA PRO A 62 17.17 -7.13 2.32
C PRO A 62 16.65 -5.86 1.59
N ASN A 63 16.73 -4.71 2.25
CA ASN A 63 16.27 -3.46 1.69
C ASN A 63 16.99 -3.10 0.37
N SER A 64 18.26 -3.49 0.22
CA SER A 64 19.02 -3.32 -1.02
C SER A 64 18.42 -4.02 -2.24
N PHE A 65 17.64 -5.07 -2.04
CA PHE A 65 16.87 -5.71 -3.11
C PHE A 65 15.80 -4.76 -3.66
N TYR A 66 15.07 -4.10 -2.77
CA TYR A 66 14.01 -3.15 -3.13
C TYR A 66 14.58 -1.92 -3.83
N ASP A 67 15.75 -1.42 -3.40
CA ASP A 67 16.44 -0.32 -4.07
C ASP A 67 16.81 -0.64 -5.53
N ARG A 68 17.07 -1.92 -5.84
CA ARG A 68 17.44 -2.36 -7.19
C ARG A 68 16.27 -2.51 -8.15
N ILE A 69 15.09 -2.88 -7.64
CA ILE A 69 13.87 -3.06 -8.46
C ILE A 69 13.10 -1.74 -8.69
N GLN A 70 13.55 -0.62 -8.15
CA GLN A 70 12.95 0.67 -8.46
C GLN A 70 12.99 0.94 -9.96
N ILE A 71 11.81 1.25 -10.54
CA ILE A 71 11.61 1.44 -11.98
C ILE A 71 12.41 2.64 -12.51
N GLY A 72 12.80 3.57 -11.65
CA GLY A 72 13.62 4.71 -12.03
C GLY A 72 14.04 5.57 -10.86
N LYS A 73 15.19 6.25 -11.05
CA LYS A 73 15.74 7.20 -10.06
C LYS A 73 15.11 8.61 -10.19
N THR A 74 14.26 8.84 -11.19
CA THR A 74 13.68 10.16 -11.47
C THR A 74 12.17 10.17 -11.27
N THR A 75 11.67 11.22 -10.65
CA THR A 75 10.24 11.48 -10.41
C THR A 75 9.39 11.47 -11.67
N ARG A 76 9.95 11.82 -12.82
CA ARG A 76 9.22 11.90 -14.11
C ARG A 76 8.60 10.57 -14.56
N ILE A 77 9.27 9.44 -14.30
CA ILE A 77 8.75 8.11 -14.66
C ILE A 77 7.50 7.80 -13.84
N TYR A 78 7.55 8.07 -12.55
CA TYR A 78 6.43 7.86 -11.64
C TYR A 78 5.24 8.80 -11.93
N GLU A 79 5.49 10.05 -12.34
CA GLU A 79 4.44 10.96 -12.76
C GLU A 79 3.69 10.46 -14.00
N ARG A 80 4.39 9.89 -14.98
CA ARG A 80 3.78 9.26 -16.17
C ARG A 80 2.97 8.01 -15.84
N LEU A 81 3.35 7.27 -14.80
CA LEU A 81 2.61 6.10 -14.30
C LEU A 81 1.37 6.46 -13.46
N GLY A 82 1.02 7.74 -13.36
CA GLY A 82 -0.18 8.17 -12.65
C GLY A 82 -0.01 8.30 -11.13
N VAL A 83 1.22 8.26 -10.63
CA VAL A 83 1.50 8.43 -9.19
C VAL A 83 0.91 9.73 -8.64
N GLY A 84 0.79 10.78 -9.46
CA GLY A 84 0.11 12.03 -9.08
C GLY A 84 -1.35 11.84 -8.68
N VAL A 85 -2.07 10.91 -9.31
CA VAL A 85 -3.47 10.57 -8.97
C VAL A 85 -3.50 9.76 -7.67
N VAL A 86 -2.64 8.74 -7.58
CA VAL A 86 -2.52 7.90 -6.39
C VAL A 86 -2.14 8.75 -5.17
N ASN A 87 -1.19 9.68 -5.32
CA ASN A 87 -0.77 10.58 -4.24
C ASN A 87 -1.89 11.51 -3.73
N LYS A 88 -2.87 11.84 -4.56
CA LYS A 88 -4.04 12.60 -4.07
C LYS A 88 -4.88 11.81 -3.07
N LEU A 89 -5.00 10.51 -3.28
CA LEU A 89 -5.83 9.58 -2.52
C LEU A 89 -5.04 8.73 -1.51
N ALA A 90 -3.71 8.90 -1.48
CA ALA A 90 -2.83 8.16 -0.57
C ALA A 90 -2.74 8.81 0.81
N GLN A 91 -2.16 8.05 1.73
CA GLN A 91 -1.78 8.54 3.05
C GLN A 91 -0.82 9.73 2.93
N ASN A 92 -1.02 10.76 3.74
CA ASN A 92 -0.32 12.05 3.64
C ASN A 92 -0.46 12.76 2.27
N GLY A 93 -1.45 12.35 1.49
CA GLY A 93 -1.70 12.90 0.16
C GLY A 93 -2.23 14.32 0.16
N THR A 94 -2.38 14.86 -1.04
CA THR A 94 -2.76 16.26 -1.24
C THR A 94 -4.12 16.60 -0.61
N ILE A 95 -5.08 15.66 -0.61
CA ILE A 95 -6.41 15.88 -0.05
C ILE A 95 -6.32 16.01 1.47
N ILE A 96 -5.64 15.08 2.14
CA ILE A 96 -5.47 15.08 3.59
C ILE A 96 -4.73 16.35 4.04
N ASN A 97 -3.65 16.69 3.37
CA ASN A 97 -2.89 17.89 3.65
C ASN A 97 -3.72 19.18 3.48
N ARG A 98 -4.61 19.22 2.47
CA ARG A 98 -5.51 20.37 2.26
C ARG A 98 -6.53 20.48 3.40
N VAL A 99 -7.13 19.38 3.86
CA VAL A 99 -8.09 19.36 4.96
C VAL A 99 -7.43 19.84 6.26
N ILE A 100 -6.22 19.33 6.55
CA ILE A 100 -5.47 19.74 7.75
C ILE A 100 -5.09 21.23 7.69
N LYS A 101 -4.56 21.70 6.55
CA LYS A 101 -4.21 23.12 6.37
C LYS A 101 -5.41 24.06 6.46
N LYS A 102 -6.59 23.62 5.99
CA LYS A 102 -7.81 24.42 6.12
C LYS A 102 -8.21 24.59 7.58
N ARG A 103 -7.99 23.59 8.42
CA ARG A 103 -8.32 23.62 9.85
C ARG A 103 -7.20 24.24 10.71
N PHE A 104 -5.95 24.10 10.27
CA PHE A 104 -4.75 24.60 10.96
C PHE A 104 -3.81 25.30 9.97
N PRO A 105 -4.08 26.56 9.60
CA PRO A 105 -3.38 27.24 8.49
C PRO A 105 -1.85 27.39 8.66
N GLY A 106 -1.35 27.43 9.88
CA GLY A 106 0.09 27.55 10.17
C GLY A 106 0.83 26.24 10.34
N TYR A 107 0.13 25.09 10.21
CA TYR A 107 0.77 23.79 10.40
C TYR A 107 1.61 23.39 9.18
N LYS A 108 2.89 23.10 9.42
CA LYS A 108 3.79 22.53 8.43
C LYS A 108 3.87 21.02 8.63
N THR A 109 3.46 20.27 7.64
CA THR A 109 3.35 18.79 7.68
C THR A 109 4.71 18.08 7.77
N ILE A 110 5.81 18.77 7.46
CA ILE A 110 7.15 18.18 7.41
C ILE A 110 7.97 18.71 8.57
N LEU A 111 8.21 17.85 9.55
CA LEU A 111 9.24 18.06 10.55
C LEU A 111 10.59 17.64 9.96
N HIS A 112 11.46 18.61 9.71
CA HIS A 112 12.81 18.41 9.13
C HIS A 112 13.82 17.91 10.19
N GLU A 113 13.43 16.99 11.06
CA GLU A 113 14.38 16.36 11.97
C GLU A 113 14.97 15.09 11.30
N ARG A 114 16.30 14.96 11.37
CA ARG A 114 17.02 13.78 10.82
C ARG A 114 16.48 12.44 11.35
N SER A 115 16.08 12.40 12.62
CA SER A 115 15.44 11.24 13.24
C SER A 115 14.10 10.86 12.57
N SER A 116 13.33 11.85 12.12
CA SER A 116 12.08 11.64 11.40
C SER A 116 12.31 11.05 10.00
N ILE A 117 13.38 11.45 9.31
CA ILE A 117 13.71 10.95 7.97
C ILE A 117 14.05 9.46 8.04
N HIS A 118 14.83 9.03 9.01
CA HIS A 118 15.20 7.63 9.16
C HIS A 118 13.98 6.74 9.44
N LYS A 119 13.06 7.19 10.30
CA LYS A 119 11.79 6.49 10.57
C LYS A 119 10.91 6.41 9.34
N LEU A 120 10.83 7.47 8.54
CA LEU A 120 10.07 7.49 7.28
C LEU A 120 10.66 6.51 6.26
N LEU A 121 11.97 6.45 6.13
CA LEU A 121 12.65 5.48 5.26
C LEU A 121 12.36 4.04 5.68
N GLN A 122 12.48 3.71 6.97
CA GLN A 122 12.14 2.38 7.47
C GLN A 122 10.67 2.02 7.20
N GLN A 123 9.76 2.97 7.39
CA GLN A 123 8.34 2.79 7.11
C GLN A 123 8.09 2.57 5.62
N THR A 124 8.82 3.26 4.74
CA THR A 124 8.73 3.07 3.28
C THR A 124 9.12 1.65 2.89
N TYR A 125 10.26 1.14 3.37
CA TYR A 125 10.67 -0.25 3.10
C TYR A 125 9.66 -1.28 3.63
N LEU A 126 9.05 -1.04 4.78
CA LEU A 126 8.01 -1.92 5.32
C LEU A 126 6.78 -1.96 4.38
N PHE A 127 6.36 -0.81 3.85
CA PHE A 127 5.27 -0.74 2.89
C PHE A 127 5.65 -1.39 1.55
N GLU A 128 6.85 -1.19 1.05
CA GLU A 128 7.33 -1.84 -0.17
C GLU A 128 7.32 -3.36 -0.03
N LYS A 129 7.84 -3.89 1.09
CA LYS A 129 7.79 -5.33 1.40
C LYS A 129 6.36 -5.85 1.42
N PHE A 130 5.47 -5.16 2.12
CA PHE A 130 4.06 -5.54 2.19
C PHE A 130 3.40 -5.57 0.81
N HIS A 131 3.59 -4.52 0.01
CA HIS A 131 3.03 -4.48 -1.34
C HIS A 131 3.60 -5.56 -2.24
N PHE A 132 4.88 -5.89 -2.10
CA PHE A 132 5.51 -6.95 -2.89
C PHE A 132 5.00 -8.34 -2.49
N ILE A 133 4.79 -8.61 -1.19
CA ILE A 133 4.12 -9.82 -0.70
C ILE A 133 2.72 -9.94 -1.32
N MET A 134 1.94 -8.88 -1.26
CA MET A 134 0.59 -8.85 -1.84
C MET A 134 0.62 -9.05 -3.34
N PHE A 135 1.54 -8.42 -4.04
CA PHE A 135 1.71 -8.56 -5.48
C PHE A 135 1.99 -10.02 -5.89
N VAL A 136 2.90 -10.71 -5.20
CA VAL A 136 3.19 -12.12 -5.44
C VAL A 136 1.95 -12.98 -5.18
N PHE A 137 1.23 -12.72 -4.07
CA PHE A 137 0.00 -13.43 -3.76
C PHE A 137 -1.06 -13.25 -4.85
N PHE A 138 -1.31 -12.02 -5.29
CA PHE A 138 -2.25 -11.74 -6.37
C PHE A 138 -1.87 -12.43 -7.68
N ILE A 139 -0.59 -12.46 -8.04
CA ILE A 139 -0.10 -13.18 -9.22
C ILE A 139 -0.41 -14.67 -9.12
N LEU A 140 -0.08 -15.31 -8.01
CA LEU A 140 -0.31 -16.75 -7.81
C LEU A 140 -1.80 -17.10 -7.91
N VAL A 141 -2.66 -16.32 -7.23
CA VAL A 141 -4.12 -16.52 -7.31
C VAL A 141 -4.65 -16.29 -8.73
N THR A 142 -4.11 -15.29 -9.44
CA THR A 142 -4.51 -15.01 -10.83
C THR A 142 -4.13 -16.17 -11.76
N PHE A 143 -2.91 -16.69 -11.66
CA PHE A 143 -2.50 -17.85 -12.44
C PHE A 143 -3.35 -19.08 -12.12
N TYR A 144 -3.68 -19.29 -10.85
CA TYR A 144 -4.59 -20.36 -10.45
C TYR A 144 -5.98 -20.19 -11.10
N ALA A 145 -6.53 -18.98 -11.07
CA ALA A 145 -7.81 -18.67 -11.70
C ALA A 145 -7.80 -18.97 -13.20
N PHE A 146 -6.75 -18.57 -13.91
CA PHE A 146 -6.60 -18.86 -15.33
C PHE A 146 -6.48 -20.36 -15.62
N SER A 147 -5.75 -21.11 -14.80
CA SER A 147 -5.61 -22.55 -14.96
C SER A 147 -6.96 -23.26 -14.81
N GLN A 148 -7.77 -22.86 -13.85
CA GLN A 148 -9.10 -23.42 -13.62
C GLN A 148 -10.09 -23.06 -14.76
N GLY A 149 -10.04 -21.83 -15.27
CA GLY A 149 -10.86 -21.39 -16.40
C GLY A 149 -10.60 -22.19 -17.67
N ASN A 150 -9.36 -22.55 -17.95
CA ASN A 150 -9.00 -23.40 -19.10
C ASN A 150 -9.44 -24.86 -18.94
N PHE A 151 -9.50 -25.38 -17.71
CA PHE A 151 -9.98 -26.74 -17.43
C PHE A 151 -11.50 -26.84 -17.58
N SER A 152 -12.26 -25.85 -17.11
CA SER A 152 -13.73 -25.84 -17.28
C SER A 152 -14.16 -25.73 -18.74
N GLY A 153 -13.38 -25.08 -19.60
CA GLY A 153 -13.66 -25.00 -21.03
C GLY A 153 -13.47 -26.32 -21.78
N ARG A 154 -12.62 -27.24 -21.28
CA ARG A 154 -12.39 -28.55 -21.89
C ARG A 154 -13.45 -29.60 -21.56
N SER A 155 -14.20 -29.42 -20.48
CA SER A 155 -15.27 -30.36 -20.07
C SER A 155 -16.62 -30.05 -20.70
N LEU A 156 -16.75 -29.01 -21.54
CA LEU A 156 -17.99 -28.61 -22.21
C LEU A 156 -18.14 -29.15 -23.65
N PHE A 157 -17.16 -29.93 -24.15
CA PHE A 157 -17.29 -30.64 -25.41
C PHE A 157 -17.22 -32.14 -25.12
N PRO A 158 -18.32 -32.88 -25.40
CA PRO A 158 -18.37 -34.33 -25.30
C PRO A 158 -17.47 -34.99 -26.36
#